data_6275d394ce3875993b2d5b84cb722761
#
_entry.id   6275d394ce3875993b2d5b84cb722761
#
_cell.length_a   1.000
_cell.length_b   1.000
_cell.length_c   1.000
_cell.angle_alpha   90.00
_cell.angle_beta   90.00
_cell.angle_gamma   90.00
#
_symmetry.space_group_name_H-M   'P 1'
#
loop_
_entity.id
_entity.type
_entity.pdbx_description
1 polymer ?
#
loop_
_entity_poly.entity_id
_entity_poly.type
_entity_poly.pdbx_seq_one_letter_code
_entity_poly.pdbx_strand_id
1 'polypeptide(L)'
;KKGRLLTDDDCKSLTHSIKHTAVSVKKPRGAEFAQVCAGGICTKEIDVRTLESKIHPGLYFCGELLDVDGICGGYNLQWAWTSGYIAGEMQ
;
A
#
# COMPACT_ATOMS: atom_id res chain seq x y z
N LYS A 1 36.44 -2.72 -5.12
CA LYS A 1 37.19 -1.60 -5.75
C LYS A 1 36.65 -0.26 -5.23
N LYS A 2 37.52 0.77 -5.09
CA LYS A 2 37.06 2.15 -4.83
C LYS A 2 36.39 2.68 -6.11
N GLY A 3 35.30 3.49 -5.99
CA GLY A 3 34.51 3.94 -7.13
C GLY A 3 35.31 4.53 -8.31
N ARG A 4 36.38 5.30 -8.03
CA ARG A 4 37.29 5.85 -9.03
C ARG A 4 38.14 4.84 -9.83
N LEU A 5 38.09 3.55 -9.44
CA LEU A 5 38.83 2.45 -10.08
C LEU A 5 37.88 1.48 -10.81
N LEU A 6 36.63 1.87 -11.02
CA LEU A 6 35.66 1.11 -11.80
C LEU A 6 35.96 1.31 -13.29
N THR A 7 35.95 0.21 -14.02
CA THR A 7 36.00 0.22 -15.49
C THR A 7 34.57 0.22 -16.05
N ASP A 8 34.44 0.49 -17.35
CA ASP A 8 33.14 0.39 -18.04
C ASP A 8 32.52 -1.00 -17.93
N ASP A 9 33.34 -2.04 -17.93
CA ASP A 9 32.87 -3.42 -17.77
C ASP A 9 32.41 -3.72 -16.34
N ASP A 10 33.08 -3.15 -15.32
CA ASP A 10 32.60 -3.21 -13.94
C ASP A 10 31.21 -2.52 -13.83
N CYS A 11 31.04 -1.37 -14.48
CA CYS A 11 29.75 -0.63 -14.48
C CYS A 11 28.64 -1.42 -15.19
N LYS A 12 28.93 -2.02 -16.35
CA LYS A 12 27.98 -2.89 -17.08
C LYS A 12 27.59 -4.10 -16.24
N SER A 13 28.57 -4.78 -15.64
CA SER A 13 28.34 -5.95 -14.78
C SER A 13 27.50 -5.60 -13.55
N LEU A 14 27.79 -4.47 -12.90
CA LEU A 14 27.01 -3.98 -11.75
C LEU A 14 25.59 -3.64 -12.16
N THR A 15 25.41 -2.93 -13.28
CA THR A 15 24.10 -2.59 -13.82
C THR A 15 23.28 -3.83 -14.16
N HIS A 16 23.92 -4.83 -14.77
CA HIS A 16 23.27 -6.11 -15.06
C HIS A 16 22.82 -6.81 -13.78
N SER A 17 23.70 -6.90 -12.78
CA SER A 17 23.39 -7.54 -11.51
C SER A 17 22.22 -6.86 -10.78
N ILE A 18 22.14 -5.53 -10.82
CA ILE A 18 21.04 -4.78 -10.19
C ILE A 18 19.71 -5.01 -10.94
N LYS A 19 19.74 -4.92 -12.28
CA LYS A 19 18.52 -4.99 -13.10
C LYS A 19 18.01 -6.41 -13.32
N HIS A 20 18.87 -7.41 -13.23
CA HIS A 20 18.57 -8.81 -13.57
C HIS A 20 18.89 -9.76 -12.42
N THR A 21 18.76 -9.30 -11.17
CA THR A 21 18.93 -10.16 -10.00
C THR A 21 17.85 -11.24 -10.00
N ALA A 22 18.27 -12.50 -10.11
CA ALA A 22 17.39 -13.65 -10.01
C ALA A 22 17.36 -14.19 -8.58
N VAL A 23 16.15 -14.32 -8.03
CA VAL A 23 15.94 -14.89 -6.69
C VAL A 23 14.97 -16.06 -6.78
N SER A 24 15.37 -17.21 -6.24
CA SER A 24 14.48 -18.36 -6.16
C SER A 24 13.44 -18.17 -5.05
N VAL A 25 12.17 -18.09 -5.46
CA VAL A 25 11.04 -18.01 -4.52
C VAL A 25 10.43 -19.40 -4.34
N LYS A 26 10.38 -19.90 -3.11
CA LYS A 26 9.80 -21.21 -2.80
C LYS A 26 8.29 -21.14 -2.61
N LYS A 27 7.82 -20.21 -1.79
CA LYS A 27 6.40 -19.95 -1.52
C LYS A 27 6.22 -18.59 -0.85
N PRO A 28 5.02 -17.97 -0.92
CA PRO A 28 4.70 -16.80 -0.11
C PRO A 28 4.67 -17.18 1.39
N ARG A 29 4.83 -16.21 2.25
CA ARG A 29 4.55 -16.36 3.68
C ARG A 29 3.04 -16.46 3.92
N GLY A 30 2.65 -16.91 5.11
CA GLY A 30 1.24 -16.95 5.51
C GLY A 30 0.62 -15.54 5.63
N ALA A 31 -0.72 -15.48 5.65
CA ALA A 31 -1.44 -14.22 5.71
C ALA A 31 -1.11 -13.38 6.96
N GLU A 32 -0.67 -14.02 8.04
CA GLU A 32 -0.20 -13.37 9.27
C GLU A 32 1.02 -12.46 9.08
N PHE A 33 1.71 -12.58 7.96
CA PHE A 33 2.84 -11.71 7.57
C PHE A 33 2.46 -10.62 6.54
N ALA A 34 1.20 -10.58 6.12
CA ALA A 34 0.74 -9.56 5.18
C ALA A 34 0.73 -8.19 5.87
N GLN A 35 1.30 -7.17 5.20
CA GLN A 35 1.29 -5.79 5.69
C GLN A 35 0.01 -5.05 5.34
N VAL A 36 -0.69 -5.51 4.31
CA VAL A 36 -1.99 -4.99 3.85
C VAL A 36 -2.85 -6.17 3.40
N CYS A 37 -4.16 -6.02 3.53
CA CYS A 37 -5.14 -7.00 3.05
C CYS A 37 -6.02 -6.36 1.98
N ALA A 38 -6.29 -7.09 0.90
CA ALA A 38 -7.26 -6.66 -0.10
C ALA A 38 -8.68 -7.01 0.35
N GLY A 39 -9.64 -6.18 -0.06
CA GLY A 39 -11.05 -6.31 0.31
C GLY A 39 -11.43 -5.46 1.51
N GLY A 40 -12.71 -5.42 1.84
CA GLY A 40 -13.23 -4.60 2.92
C GLY A 40 -14.71 -4.27 2.71
N ILE A 41 -15.19 -3.23 3.38
CA ILE A 41 -16.53 -2.68 3.21
C ILE A 41 -16.66 -2.04 1.84
N CYS A 42 -17.70 -2.43 1.11
CA CYS A 42 -17.95 -1.94 -0.25
C CYS A 42 -18.11 -0.42 -0.28
N THR A 43 -17.26 0.26 -1.03
CA THR A 43 -17.27 1.72 -1.14
C THR A 43 -18.56 2.31 -1.71
N LYS A 44 -19.36 1.52 -2.45
CA LYS A 44 -20.68 1.93 -2.95
C LYS A 44 -21.70 2.16 -1.83
N GLU A 45 -21.51 1.52 -0.68
CA GLU A 45 -22.38 1.61 0.50
C GLU A 45 -21.98 2.77 1.43
N ILE A 46 -20.97 3.54 1.06
CA ILE A 46 -20.41 4.63 1.85
C ILE A 46 -20.58 5.95 1.10
N ASP A 47 -20.93 7.01 1.79
CA ASP A 47 -20.88 8.37 1.24
C ASP A 47 -19.43 8.79 1.09
N VAL A 48 -19.03 9.15 -0.13
CA VAL A 48 -17.63 9.48 -0.46
C VAL A 48 -17.12 10.78 0.16
N ARG A 49 -18.01 11.63 0.65
CA ARG A 49 -17.67 12.91 1.25
C ARG A 49 -17.56 12.87 2.76
N THR A 50 -18.42 12.09 3.40
CA THR A 50 -18.52 12.01 4.87
C THR A 50 -17.96 10.71 5.43
N LEU A 51 -17.82 9.68 4.60
CA LEU A 51 -17.48 8.31 4.96
C LEU A 51 -18.53 7.62 5.85
N GLU A 52 -19.73 8.18 5.86
CA GLU A 52 -20.89 7.62 6.54
C GLU A 52 -21.48 6.44 5.76
N SER A 53 -21.93 5.43 6.48
CA SER A 53 -22.70 4.32 5.90
C SER A 53 -24.03 4.81 5.34
N LYS A 54 -24.34 4.49 4.09
CA LYS A 54 -25.64 4.71 3.49
C LYS A 54 -26.73 3.76 4.04
N ILE A 55 -26.31 2.68 4.68
CA ILE A 55 -27.21 1.63 5.22
C ILE A 55 -27.52 1.93 6.69
N HIS A 56 -26.54 2.36 7.44
CA HIS A 56 -26.65 2.62 8.88
C HIS A 56 -26.24 4.07 9.19
N PRO A 57 -27.21 5.02 9.23
CA PRO A 57 -26.92 6.40 9.57
C PRO A 57 -26.21 6.54 10.93
N GLY A 58 -25.25 7.46 11.01
CA GLY A 58 -24.43 7.69 12.19
C GLY A 58 -23.24 6.74 12.34
N LEU A 59 -23.03 5.79 11.41
CA LEU A 59 -21.90 4.88 11.39
C LEU A 59 -20.91 5.30 10.32
N TYR A 60 -19.67 5.56 10.70
CA TYR A 60 -18.58 6.02 9.82
C TYR A 60 -17.49 4.96 9.73
N PHE A 61 -16.87 4.85 8.56
CA PHE A 61 -15.78 3.92 8.31
C PHE A 61 -14.57 4.64 7.73
N CYS A 62 -13.37 4.24 8.13
CA CYS A 62 -12.12 4.81 7.62
C CYS A 62 -11.01 3.78 7.51
N GLY A 63 -9.95 4.16 6.81
CA GLY A 63 -8.75 3.34 6.66
C GLY A 63 -8.97 2.05 5.89
N GLU A 64 -8.28 1.02 6.30
CA GLU A 64 -8.23 -0.30 5.63
C GLU A 64 -9.52 -1.11 5.79
N LEU A 65 -10.45 -0.68 6.65
CA LEU A 65 -11.79 -1.28 6.73
C LEU A 65 -12.59 -1.10 5.43
N LEU A 66 -12.32 -0.03 4.69
CA LEU A 66 -12.91 0.22 3.38
C LEU A 66 -12.12 -0.53 2.31
N ASP A 67 -12.84 -1.06 1.31
CA ASP A 67 -12.24 -1.71 0.15
C ASP A 67 -11.55 -0.67 -0.77
N VAL A 68 -10.42 -0.16 -0.28
CA VAL A 68 -9.57 0.83 -0.96
C VAL A 68 -8.12 0.40 -0.83
N ASP A 69 -7.54 -0.03 -1.94
CA ASP A 69 -6.17 -0.51 -2.01
C ASP A 69 -5.27 0.51 -2.71
N GLY A 70 -4.33 1.06 -1.97
CA GLY A 70 -3.26 1.90 -2.51
C GLY A 70 -2.07 1.06 -2.96
N ILE A 71 -1.37 1.53 -4.00
CA ILE A 71 -0.09 0.94 -4.40
C ILE A 71 0.94 1.07 -3.27
N CYS A 72 1.96 0.20 -3.27
CA CYS A 72 3.06 0.29 -2.32
C CYS A 72 3.77 1.65 -2.44
N GLY A 73 4.10 2.28 -1.28
CA GLY A 73 4.75 3.58 -1.23
C GLY A 73 4.09 4.59 -0.29
N GLY A 74 3.37 4.12 0.74
CA GLY A 74 2.75 4.97 1.78
C GLY A 74 1.32 5.41 1.48
N TYR A 75 0.75 5.06 0.32
CA TYR A 75 -0.60 5.49 -0.05
C TYR A 75 -1.69 4.95 0.88
N ASN A 76 -1.57 3.70 1.35
CA ASN A 76 -2.53 3.12 2.30
C ASN A 76 -2.51 3.86 3.65
N LEU A 77 -1.33 4.26 4.14
CA LEU A 77 -1.21 5.08 5.35
C LEU A 77 -1.79 6.49 5.15
N GLN A 78 -1.53 7.11 4.01
CA GLN A 78 -2.10 8.42 3.68
C GLN A 78 -3.62 8.34 3.60
N TRP A 79 -4.16 7.28 2.99
CA TRP A 79 -5.59 7.02 2.98
C TRP A 79 -6.16 6.86 4.39
N ALA A 80 -5.49 6.07 5.25
CA ALA A 80 -5.94 5.84 6.62
C ALA A 80 -6.03 7.15 7.42
N TRP A 81 -5.02 8.02 7.31
CA TRP A 81 -5.03 9.32 7.99
C TRP A 81 -6.07 10.27 7.44
N THR A 82 -6.16 10.40 6.12
CA THR A 82 -7.10 11.31 5.47
C THR A 82 -8.54 10.90 5.74
N SER A 83 -8.86 9.61 5.58
CA SER A 83 -10.20 9.09 5.85
C SER A 83 -10.57 9.17 7.34
N GLY A 84 -9.61 8.91 8.24
CA GLY A 84 -9.82 9.09 9.67
C GLY A 84 -10.11 10.53 10.07
N TYR A 85 -9.40 11.49 9.44
CA TYR A 85 -9.66 12.92 9.65
C TYR A 85 -11.07 13.31 9.17
N ILE A 86 -11.45 12.91 7.95
CA ILE A 86 -12.79 13.22 7.38
C ILE A 86 -13.90 12.64 8.26
N ALA A 87 -13.80 11.35 8.64
CA ALA A 87 -14.79 10.72 9.49
C ALA A 87 -14.91 11.39 10.87
N GLY A 88 -13.79 11.88 11.42
CA GLY A 88 -13.75 12.59 12.71
C GLY A 88 -14.35 13.99 12.67
N GLU A 89 -14.26 14.70 11.54
CA GLU A 89 -14.84 16.05 11.36
C GLU A 89 -16.39 16.02 11.23
N MET A 90 -16.95 14.85 10.91
CA MET A 90 -18.39 14.66 10.66
C MET A 90 -19.18 14.26 11.92
N GLN A 91 -18.50 14.06 13.05
CA GLN A 91 -19.13 13.76 14.35
C GLN A 91 -19.34 15.07 15.14
#